data_00db8d1161eddaca471bbec7d7284e87
#
_entry.id   00db8d1161eddaca471bbec7d7284e87
#
_cell.length_a   1.000
_cell.length_b   1.000
_cell.length_c   1.000
_cell.angle_alpha   90.00
_cell.angle_beta   90.00
_cell.angle_gamma   90.00
#
_symmetry.space_group_name_H-M   'P 1'
#
loop_
_entity.id
_entity.type
_entity.pdbx_description
1 polymer ?
#
loop_
_entity_poly.entity_id
_entity_poly.type
_entity_poly.pdbx_seq_one_letter_code
_entity_poly.pdbx_strand_id
1 'polypeptide(L)'
;MNNKKRTSLKTLILLPVFILGALTIICNVMAINNIRTVNSNAADITDNCMMSVSDLGEIKNDIQVIHTLGLSHIIATDLNTMISVVGEINDNQEELEKKLDEYKKYVQNDDMDTYNSLASNYN
;
A
#
# COMPACT_ATOMS: atom_id res chain seq x y z
N MET A 1 -15.09 6.81 -69.41
CA MET A 1 -16.04 7.77 -68.79
C MET A 1 -15.71 7.92 -67.30
N ASN A 2 -15.01 9.00 -66.94
CA ASN A 2 -14.60 9.28 -65.55
C ASN A 2 -15.70 10.09 -64.87
N ASN A 3 -16.52 9.43 -64.06
CA ASN A 3 -17.53 10.09 -63.21
C ASN A 3 -16.80 10.71 -61.99
N LYS A 4 -16.24 11.90 -62.14
CA LYS A 4 -15.84 12.76 -61.01
C LYS A 4 -17.10 13.14 -60.23
N LYS A 5 -17.42 12.41 -59.14
CA LYS A 5 -18.43 12.83 -58.16
C LYS A 5 -18.04 14.22 -57.65
N ARG A 6 -18.81 15.25 -58.01
CA ARG A 6 -18.70 16.60 -57.44
C ARG A 6 -19.08 16.52 -55.98
N THR A 7 -18.11 16.40 -55.10
CA THR A 7 -18.32 16.55 -53.65
C THR A 7 -18.85 17.96 -53.39
N SER A 8 -20.02 18.05 -52.78
CA SER A 8 -20.62 19.33 -52.41
C SER A 8 -19.69 20.08 -51.46
N LEU A 9 -19.55 21.41 -51.64
CA LEU A 9 -18.76 22.27 -50.78
C LEU A 9 -19.16 22.10 -49.30
N LYS A 10 -20.44 21.83 -49.03
CA LYS A 10 -20.99 21.51 -47.71
C LYS A 10 -20.36 20.24 -47.12
N THR A 11 -20.19 19.16 -47.89
CA THR A 11 -19.60 17.91 -47.46
C THR A 11 -18.10 18.08 -47.18
N LEU A 12 -17.40 18.94 -47.94
CA LEU A 12 -15.98 19.21 -47.78
C LEU A 12 -15.68 19.92 -46.44
N ILE A 13 -16.61 20.77 -45.96
CA ILE A 13 -16.49 21.50 -44.68
C ILE A 13 -17.02 20.65 -43.51
N LEU A 14 -18.10 19.91 -43.72
CA LEU A 14 -18.71 19.11 -42.66
C LEU A 14 -17.85 17.89 -42.23
N LEU A 15 -17.15 17.29 -43.18
CA LEU A 15 -16.32 16.09 -42.92
C LEU A 15 -15.22 16.35 -41.89
N PRO A 16 -14.35 17.38 -42.02
CA PRO A 16 -13.32 17.64 -41.00
C PRO A 16 -13.90 18.06 -39.66
N VAL A 17 -15.01 18.76 -39.61
CA VAL A 17 -15.69 19.11 -38.33
C VAL A 17 -16.19 17.86 -37.61
N PHE A 18 -16.73 16.89 -38.34
CA PHE A 18 -17.19 15.63 -37.77
C PHE A 18 -16.02 14.78 -37.28
N ILE A 19 -14.91 14.75 -38.00
CA ILE A 19 -13.69 14.04 -37.58
C ILE A 19 -13.11 14.67 -36.32
N LEU A 20 -13.03 16.01 -36.25
CA LEU A 20 -12.55 16.72 -35.05
C LEU A 20 -13.45 16.46 -33.83
N GLY A 21 -14.78 16.47 -34.04
CA GLY A 21 -15.73 16.12 -32.96
C GLY A 21 -15.56 14.70 -32.46
N ALA A 22 -15.39 13.74 -33.36
CA ALA A 22 -15.14 12.34 -32.96
C ALA A 22 -13.81 12.17 -32.21
N LEU A 23 -12.75 12.82 -32.68
CA LEU A 23 -11.45 12.81 -32.01
C LEU A 23 -11.54 13.41 -30.58
N THR A 24 -12.27 14.49 -30.40
CA THR A 24 -12.48 15.14 -29.11
C THR A 24 -13.17 14.19 -28.11
N ILE A 25 -14.19 13.46 -28.57
CA ILE A 25 -14.88 12.48 -27.74
C ILE A 25 -13.94 11.36 -27.31
N ILE A 26 -13.14 10.83 -28.23
CA ILE A 26 -12.16 9.77 -27.94
C ILE A 26 -11.14 10.26 -26.91
N CYS A 27 -10.57 11.46 -27.10
CA CYS A 27 -9.62 12.05 -26.16
C CYS A 27 -10.22 12.24 -24.76
N ASN A 28 -11.47 12.68 -24.67
CA ASN A 28 -12.16 12.86 -23.39
C ASN A 28 -12.37 11.51 -22.67
N VAL A 29 -12.78 10.46 -23.39
CA VAL A 29 -12.93 9.12 -22.79
C VAL A 29 -11.58 8.59 -22.27
N MET A 30 -10.51 8.76 -23.04
CA MET A 30 -9.15 8.37 -22.60
C MET A 30 -8.70 9.17 -21.38
N ALA A 31 -8.95 10.47 -21.34
CA ALA A 31 -8.62 11.32 -20.21
C ALA A 31 -9.35 10.88 -18.93
N ILE A 32 -10.64 10.58 -19.01
CA ILE A 32 -11.43 10.09 -17.86
C ILE A 32 -10.88 8.76 -17.35
N ASN A 33 -10.54 7.83 -18.25
CA ASN A 33 -9.97 6.54 -17.85
C ASN A 33 -8.60 6.71 -17.17
N ASN A 34 -7.75 7.58 -17.69
CA ASN A 34 -6.45 7.89 -17.09
C ASN A 34 -6.61 8.50 -15.68
N ILE A 35 -7.55 9.44 -15.50
CA ILE A 35 -7.84 10.04 -14.18
C ILE A 35 -8.33 8.97 -13.20
N ARG A 36 -9.19 8.05 -13.62
CA ARG A 36 -9.65 6.95 -12.76
C ARG A 36 -8.50 6.04 -12.34
N THR A 37 -7.60 5.69 -13.25
CA THR A 37 -6.42 4.89 -12.94
C THR A 37 -5.49 5.60 -11.95
N VAL A 38 -5.23 6.90 -12.16
CA VAL A 38 -4.42 7.69 -11.22
C VAL A 38 -5.05 7.76 -9.84
N ASN A 39 -6.36 7.99 -9.76
CA ASN A 39 -7.08 8.03 -8.48
C ASN A 39 -7.06 6.67 -7.78
N SER A 40 -7.24 5.57 -8.51
CA SER A 40 -7.16 4.22 -7.94
C SER A 40 -5.77 3.91 -7.39
N ASN A 41 -4.72 4.26 -8.15
CA ASN A 41 -3.34 4.07 -7.70
C ASN A 41 -3.01 4.96 -6.49
N ALA A 42 -3.51 6.20 -6.46
CA ALA A 42 -3.33 7.10 -5.32
C ALA A 42 -4.03 6.57 -4.06
N ALA A 43 -5.24 6.03 -4.19
CA ALA A 43 -5.96 5.39 -3.08
C ALA A 43 -5.19 4.16 -2.57
N ASP A 44 -4.69 3.30 -3.46
CA ASP A 44 -3.92 2.12 -3.09
C ASP A 44 -2.61 2.50 -2.35
N ILE A 45 -1.91 3.53 -2.82
CA ILE A 45 -0.72 4.03 -2.12
C ILE A 45 -1.08 4.57 -0.73
N THR A 46 -2.18 5.30 -0.60
CA THR A 46 -2.59 5.89 0.68
C THR A 46 -3.10 4.82 1.65
N ASP A 47 -3.97 3.93 1.19
CA ASP A 47 -4.70 3.00 2.06
C ASP A 47 -3.89 1.73 2.37
N ASN A 48 -2.98 1.32 1.48
CA ASN A 48 -2.18 0.12 1.67
C ASN A 48 -0.72 0.44 1.99
N CYS A 49 -0.01 1.19 1.13
CA CYS A 49 1.42 1.38 1.31
C CYS A 49 1.76 2.28 2.52
N MET A 50 1.04 3.39 2.71
CA MET A 50 1.31 4.27 3.85
C MET A 50 0.93 3.62 5.18
N MET A 51 -0.19 2.91 5.22
CA MET A 51 -0.59 2.16 6.44
C MET A 51 0.39 1.03 6.72
N SER A 52 0.82 0.27 5.72
CA SER A 52 1.84 -0.76 5.86
C SER A 52 3.15 -0.23 6.45
N VAL A 53 3.63 0.93 5.97
CA VAL A 53 4.85 1.57 6.50
C VAL A 53 4.65 2.03 7.95
N SER A 54 3.47 2.56 8.29
CA SER A 54 3.14 2.97 9.66
C SER A 54 3.13 1.77 10.59
N ASP A 55 2.41 0.71 10.23
CA ASP A 55 2.30 -0.51 11.02
C ASP A 55 3.67 -1.18 11.23
N LEU A 56 4.51 -1.20 10.19
CA LEU A 56 5.89 -1.69 10.29
C LEU A 56 6.75 -0.83 11.24
N GLY A 57 6.50 0.48 11.27
CA GLY A 57 7.13 1.40 12.21
C GLY A 57 6.75 1.09 13.65
N GLU A 58 5.49 0.76 13.92
CA GLU A 58 5.02 0.34 15.25
C GLU A 58 5.61 -1.00 15.66
N ILE A 59 5.58 -2.02 14.80
CA ILE A 59 6.22 -3.32 15.03
C ILE A 59 7.69 -3.15 15.40
N LYS A 60 8.42 -2.33 14.66
CA LYS A 60 9.83 -2.03 14.96
C LYS A 60 9.99 -1.40 16.35
N ASN A 61 9.09 -0.49 16.73
CA ASN A 61 9.13 0.14 18.05
C ASN A 61 8.89 -0.89 19.15
N ASP A 62 7.92 -1.78 19.01
CA ASP A 62 7.60 -2.81 20.01
C ASP A 62 8.77 -3.79 20.19
N ILE A 63 9.42 -4.18 19.10
CA ILE A 63 10.67 -4.97 19.16
C ILE A 63 11.75 -4.25 19.96
N GLN A 64 11.91 -2.94 19.77
CA GLN A 64 12.88 -2.14 20.54
C GLN A 64 12.53 -2.06 22.02
N VAL A 65 11.23 -1.94 22.35
CA VAL A 65 10.74 -1.97 23.74
C VAL A 65 11.06 -3.31 24.40
N ILE A 66 10.71 -4.43 23.77
CA ILE A 66 11.00 -5.78 24.27
C ILE A 66 12.49 -5.97 24.48
N HIS A 67 13.33 -5.55 23.55
CA HIS A 67 14.79 -5.61 23.69
C HIS A 67 15.28 -4.78 24.89
N THR A 68 14.73 -3.57 25.07
CA THR A 68 15.08 -2.70 26.19
C THR A 68 14.65 -3.31 27.55
N LEU A 69 13.47 -3.89 27.61
CA LEU A 69 12.98 -4.62 28.78
C LEU A 69 13.87 -5.82 29.06
N GLY A 70 14.29 -6.58 28.06
CA GLY A 70 15.24 -7.68 28.22
C GLY A 70 16.57 -7.23 28.86
N LEU A 71 17.12 -6.11 28.41
CA LEU A 71 18.30 -5.52 29.01
C LEU A 71 18.04 -5.07 30.46
N SER A 72 16.87 -4.48 30.72
CA SER A 72 16.47 -4.06 32.10
C SER A 72 16.34 -5.25 33.01
N HIS A 73 15.83 -6.38 32.53
CA HIS A 73 15.77 -7.63 33.31
C HIS A 73 17.16 -8.14 33.69
N ILE A 74 18.13 -8.08 32.76
CA ILE A 74 19.51 -8.55 33.03
C ILE A 74 20.21 -7.70 34.08
N ILE A 75 19.96 -6.39 34.12
CA ILE A 75 20.61 -5.47 35.07
C ILE A 75 19.83 -5.30 36.39
N ALA A 76 18.62 -5.84 36.49
CA ALA A 76 17.80 -5.78 37.69
C ALA A 76 18.52 -6.51 38.86
N THR A 77 18.52 -5.89 40.02
CA THR A 77 19.21 -6.42 41.22
C THR A 77 18.26 -7.03 42.25
N ASP A 78 16.95 -6.79 42.11
CA ASP A 78 15.93 -7.32 43.01
C ASP A 78 14.88 -8.17 42.26
N LEU A 79 14.34 -9.14 42.96
CA LEU A 79 13.42 -10.13 42.41
C LEU A 79 12.10 -9.50 41.95
N ASN A 80 11.58 -8.50 42.65
CA ASN A 80 10.30 -7.89 42.31
C ASN A 80 10.39 -7.13 40.99
N THR A 81 11.47 -6.39 40.76
CA THR A 81 11.76 -5.73 39.50
C THR A 81 11.92 -6.75 38.36
N MET A 82 12.63 -7.86 38.58
CA MET A 82 12.77 -8.94 37.61
C MET A 82 11.41 -9.52 37.21
N ILE A 83 10.53 -9.81 38.15
CA ILE A 83 9.18 -10.35 37.89
C ILE A 83 8.34 -9.33 37.14
N SER A 84 8.36 -8.06 37.54
CA SER A 84 7.62 -6.99 36.85
C SER A 84 8.03 -6.87 35.39
N VAL A 85 9.34 -6.82 35.12
CA VAL A 85 9.88 -6.70 33.78
C VAL A 85 9.53 -7.90 32.87
N VAL A 86 9.53 -9.12 33.45
CA VAL A 86 9.07 -10.31 32.71
C VAL A 86 7.59 -10.20 32.33
N GLY A 87 6.74 -9.69 33.23
CA GLY A 87 5.34 -9.42 32.92
C GLY A 87 5.20 -8.44 31.77
N GLU A 88 5.92 -7.32 31.81
CA GLU A 88 5.91 -6.31 30.73
C GLU A 88 6.44 -6.88 29.42
N ILE A 89 7.44 -7.75 29.41
CA ILE A 89 7.94 -8.43 28.21
C ILE A 89 6.82 -9.29 27.62
N ASN A 90 6.14 -10.10 28.42
CA ASN A 90 5.08 -10.97 27.94
C ASN A 90 3.92 -10.16 27.33
N ASP A 91 3.50 -9.08 27.99
CA ASP A 91 2.43 -8.21 27.49
C ASP A 91 2.81 -7.57 26.14
N ASN A 92 4.05 -7.09 26.01
CA ASN A 92 4.54 -6.51 24.76
C ASN A 92 4.73 -7.57 23.65
N GLN A 93 5.09 -8.80 24.00
CA GLN A 93 5.16 -9.89 23.02
C GLN A 93 3.78 -10.24 22.47
N GLU A 94 2.75 -10.34 23.31
CA GLU A 94 1.38 -10.60 22.88
C GLU A 94 0.87 -9.47 21.93
N GLU A 95 1.17 -8.21 22.26
CA GLU A 95 0.82 -7.08 21.39
C GLU A 95 1.57 -7.13 20.05
N LEU A 96 2.87 -7.46 20.09
CA LEU A 96 3.68 -7.62 18.87
C LEU A 96 3.14 -8.73 17.96
N GLU A 97 2.81 -9.90 18.52
CA GLU A 97 2.22 -11.01 17.76
C GLU A 97 0.93 -10.60 17.06
N LYS A 98 0.05 -9.87 17.74
CA LYS A 98 -1.18 -9.35 17.16
C LYS A 98 -0.90 -8.39 16.02
N LYS A 99 0.03 -7.45 16.19
CA LYS A 99 0.40 -6.49 15.13
C LYS A 99 1.06 -7.20 13.94
N LEU A 100 1.87 -8.22 14.16
CA LEU A 100 2.43 -9.05 13.11
C LEU A 100 1.33 -9.76 12.31
N ASP A 101 0.34 -10.36 12.98
CA ASP A 101 -0.77 -11.02 12.29
C ASP A 101 -1.61 -10.03 11.46
N GLU A 102 -1.88 -8.85 12.01
CA GLU A 102 -2.56 -7.76 11.30
C GLU A 102 -1.74 -7.25 10.10
N TYR A 103 -0.39 -7.20 10.21
CA TYR A 103 0.50 -6.77 9.13
C TYR A 103 0.54 -7.75 7.97
N LYS A 104 0.27 -9.04 8.19
CA LYS A 104 0.29 -10.11 7.19
C LYS A 104 -0.53 -9.80 5.93
N LYS A 105 -1.61 -9.02 6.06
CA LYS A 105 -2.46 -8.59 4.93
C LYS A 105 -1.73 -7.76 3.88
N TYR A 106 -0.60 -7.11 4.26
CA TYR A 106 0.21 -6.29 3.35
C TYR A 106 1.36 -7.07 2.71
N VAL A 107 1.67 -8.27 3.21
CA VAL A 107 2.82 -9.06 2.76
C VAL A 107 2.52 -9.68 1.40
N GLN A 108 3.36 -9.40 0.42
CA GLN A 108 3.29 -10.02 -0.91
C GLN A 108 3.84 -11.45 -0.87
N ASN A 109 3.43 -12.29 -1.83
CA ASN A 109 3.85 -13.69 -1.88
C ASN A 109 5.38 -13.87 -1.88
N ASP A 110 6.10 -12.97 -2.54
CA ASP A 110 7.56 -13.02 -2.66
C ASP A 110 8.27 -12.69 -1.31
N ASP A 111 7.59 -11.98 -0.42
CA ASP A 111 8.13 -11.57 0.89
C ASP A 111 7.62 -12.45 2.05
N MET A 112 6.75 -13.43 1.77
CA MET A 112 6.13 -14.27 2.80
C MET A 112 7.14 -15.08 3.60
N ASP A 113 8.21 -15.55 2.99
CA ASP A 113 9.26 -16.30 3.68
C ASP A 113 10.04 -15.40 4.66
N THR A 114 10.30 -14.16 4.28
CA THR A 114 10.93 -13.16 5.16
C THR A 114 10.02 -12.82 6.34
N TYR A 115 8.72 -12.62 6.09
CA TYR A 115 7.72 -12.40 7.13
C TYR A 115 7.64 -13.57 8.10
N ASN A 116 7.55 -14.80 7.61
CA ASN A 116 7.48 -16.01 8.43
C ASN A 116 8.75 -16.18 9.31
N SER A 117 9.92 -15.86 8.76
CA SER A 117 11.17 -15.86 9.52
C SER A 117 11.16 -14.81 10.62
N LEU A 118 10.64 -13.62 10.37
CA LEU A 118 10.49 -12.57 11.36
C LEU A 118 9.54 -13.02 12.47
N ALA A 119 8.33 -13.43 12.12
CA ALA A 119 7.31 -13.85 13.07
C ALA A 119 7.77 -15.02 13.96
N SER A 120 8.48 -16.00 13.38
CA SER A 120 8.99 -17.17 14.14
C SER A 120 10.11 -16.86 15.14
N ASN A 121 10.78 -15.74 15.02
CA ASN A 121 11.82 -15.33 15.96
C ASN A 121 11.27 -14.68 17.25
N TYR A 122 9.98 -14.35 17.28
CA TYR A 122 9.31 -13.69 18.39
C TYR A 122 8.22 -14.56 19.05
N ASN A 123 7.96 -15.75 18.53
CA ASN A 123 7.15 -16.81 19.13
C ASN A 123 8.08 -17.81 19.83
#